data_33d71bf5a675ab1e1383726d277eba1f
#
_entry.id   33d71bf5a675ab1e1383726d277eba1f
#
_cell.length_a   1.000
_cell.length_b   1.000
_cell.length_c   1.000
_cell.angle_alpha   90.00
_cell.angle_beta   90.00
_cell.angle_gamma   90.00
#
_symmetry.space_group_name_H-M   'P 1'
#
loop_
_entity.id
_entity.type
_entity.pdbx_description
1 polymer ?
#
loop_
_entity_poly.entity_id
_entity_poly.type
_entity_poly.pdbx_seq_one_letter_code
_entity_poly.pdbx_strand_id
1 'polypeptide(L)'
;MLNYTDAVQKILGMVFDKCVQKSVPRPKIFADKNTMNVIKGSLPPESQVFAFEGIQNVDPSLVFVGEMEFDGLFGFDSVATKLLRRFGKDQMLSAYEKRHGSLPNPGKETKSMDIAKSFSNSFEISAIEIVAHSKGISDLAVGHPSATLSTSKTLGEFSKTIEKHRTLLISTGKNASNDTLARSLNSLWNCHAAIRDDGLAILLGECKAGIGSEAIRQYIEGRMSVERLQNPAKYVDGMEDLLFLSEIQKKIKIGLVSVLPEFYIKKLDIKLFDGVKETLEYVLKHQGARQKISIVPDGARILLGPN
;
A
#
# COMPACT_ATOMS: atom_id res chain seq x y z
N MET A 1 6.65 -2.42 -24.44
CA MET A 1 6.89 -2.45 -22.99
C MET A 1 8.38 -2.60 -22.75
N LEU A 2 8.99 -1.68 -22.04
CA LEU A 2 10.38 -1.85 -21.62
C LEU A 2 10.43 -2.94 -20.55
N ASN A 3 11.41 -3.83 -20.64
CA ASN A 3 11.71 -4.73 -19.53
C ASN A 3 12.00 -3.88 -18.28
N TYR A 4 11.54 -4.29 -17.10
CA TYR A 4 11.71 -3.55 -15.84
C TYR A 4 13.17 -3.14 -15.63
N THR A 5 14.11 -4.05 -15.87
CA THR A 5 15.56 -3.83 -15.73
C THR A 5 16.05 -2.75 -16.69
N ASP A 6 15.66 -2.79 -17.96
CA ASP A 6 16.12 -1.84 -18.99
C ASP A 6 15.56 -0.42 -18.74
N ALA A 7 14.31 -0.32 -18.27
CA ALA A 7 13.70 0.96 -17.93
C ALA A 7 14.40 1.60 -16.73
N VAL A 8 14.66 0.83 -15.68
CA VAL A 8 15.37 1.30 -14.48
C VAL A 8 16.80 1.69 -14.81
N GLN A 9 17.54 0.89 -15.59
CA GLN A 9 18.91 1.22 -16.03
C GLN A 9 18.96 2.53 -16.81
N LYS A 10 18.06 2.71 -17.79
CA LYS A 10 18.00 3.93 -18.60
C LYS A 10 17.78 5.18 -17.74
N ILE A 11 16.94 5.09 -16.72
CA ILE A 11 16.58 6.23 -15.89
C ILE A 11 17.63 6.51 -14.84
N LEU A 12 18.18 5.49 -14.22
CA LEU A 12 19.30 5.67 -13.32
C LEU A 12 20.48 6.30 -14.05
N GLY A 13 20.77 5.89 -15.30
CA GLY A 13 21.74 6.58 -16.16
C GLY A 13 21.43 8.06 -16.30
N MET A 14 20.20 8.45 -16.62
CA MET A 14 19.78 9.85 -16.74
C MET A 14 19.89 10.63 -15.41
N VAL A 15 19.58 10.00 -14.27
CA VAL A 15 19.72 10.64 -12.94
C VAL A 15 21.18 10.80 -12.58
N PHE A 16 22.02 9.81 -12.83
CA PHE A 16 23.47 9.89 -12.62
C PHE A 16 24.09 10.98 -13.49
N ASP A 17 23.71 11.08 -14.76
CA ASP A 17 24.20 12.12 -15.66
C ASP A 17 23.83 13.53 -15.15
N LYS A 18 22.60 13.72 -14.64
CA LYS A 18 22.17 14.98 -14.02
C LYS A 18 22.94 15.29 -12.74
N CYS A 19 23.22 14.29 -11.91
CA CYS A 19 24.01 14.46 -10.69
C CYS A 19 25.47 14.82 -10.99
N VAL A 20 26.07 14.19 -11.99
CA VAL A 20 27.42 14.52 -12.47
C VAL A 20 27.48 15.95 -13.01
N GLN A 21 26.50 16.38 -13.80
CA GLN A 21 26.42 17.75 -14.32
C GLN A 21 26.30 18.81 -13.22
N LYS A 22 25.68 18.48 -12.08
CA LYS A 22 25.52 19.39 -10.93
C LYS A 22 26.64 19.30 -9.90
N SER A 23 27.71 18.53 -10.17
CA SER A 23 28.81 18.27 -9.22
C SER A 23 28.35 17.71 -7.87
N VAL A 24 27.23 17.03 -7.86
CA VAL A 24 26.73 16.35 -6.66
C VAL A 24 27.54 15.07 -6.45
N PRO A 25 28.09 14.83 -5.26
CA PRO A 25 28.73 13.56 -4.97
C PRO A 25 27.72 12.43 -5.17
N ARG A 26 28.21 11.25 -5.60
CA ARG A 26 27.46 10.04 -5.99
C ARG A 26 26.08 9.96 -5.33
N PRO A 27 24.97 9.92 -6.06
CA PRO A 27 23.66 9.98 -5.47
C PRO A 27 23.43 8.77 -4.58
N LYS A 28 23.00 9.02 -3.36
CA LYS A 28 22.50 7.97 -2.48
C LYS A 28 21.08 7.65 -2.89
N ILE A 29 20.83 6.40 -3.25
CA ILE A 29 19.53 5.93 -3.70
C ILE A 29 18.81 5.29 -2.53
N PHE A 30 17.60 5.75 -2.26
CA PHE A 30 16.72 5.18 -1.27
C PHE A 30 15.52 4.55 -1.94
N ALA A 31 15.33 3.27 -1.71
CA ALA A 31 14.21 2.52 -2.25
C ALA A 31 13.50 1.75 -1.14
N ASP A 32 12.19 1.58 -1.27
CA ASP A 32 11.51 0.60 -0.45
C ASP A 32 12.07 -0.80 -0.69
N LYS A 33 11.87 -1.70 0.27
CA LYS A 33 12.48 -3.02 0.28
C LYS A 33 12.20 -3.84 -1.00
N ASN A 34 11.05 -3.64 -1.64
CA ASN A 34 10.69 -4.34 -2.88
C ASN A 34 11.44 -3.79 -4.07
N THR A 35 11.39 -2.48 -4.23
CA THR A 35 12.08 -1.76 -5.29
C THR A 35 13.59 -2.00 -5.19
N MET A 36 14.14 -2.06 -3.97
CA MET A 36 15.57 -2.37 -3.73
C MET A 36 16.03 -3.68 -4.35
N ASN A 37 15.28 -4.75 -4.20
CA ASN A 37 15.66 -6.06 -4.73
C ASN A 37 15.71 -6.07 -6.26
N VAL A 38 14.86 -5.26 -6.90
CA VAL A 38 14.80 -5.14 -8.35
C VAL A 38 15.90 -4.21 -8.87
N ILE A 39 16.16 -3.10 -8.16
CA ILE A 39 17.11 -2.07 -8.59
C ILE A 39 18.56 -2.54 -8.42
N LYS A 40 18.90 -3.28 -7.38
CA LYS A 40 20.28 -3.69 -7.05
C LYS A 40 21.03 -4.34 -8.23
N GLY A 41 20.34 -5.13 -9.05
CA GLY A 41 20.94 -5.77 -10.22
C GLY A 41 21.12 -4.83 -11.43
N SER A 42 20.55 -3.62 -11.38
CA SER A 42 20.50 -2.68 -12.50
C SER A 42 21.33 -1.43 -12.29
N LEU A 43 21.93 -1.28 -11.10
CA LEU A 43 22.72 -0.10 -10.73
C LEU A 43 24.19 -0.28 -11.09
N PRO A 44 24.92 0.80 -11.41
CA PRO A 44 26.37 0.78 -11.49
C PRO A 44 26.99 0.21 -10.20
N PRO A 45 28.10 -0.56 -10.29
CA PRO A 45 28.68 -1.27 -9.14
C PRO A 45 29.03 -0.36 -7.94
N GLU A 46 29.32 0.90 -8.21
CA GLU A 46 29.64 1.92 -7.20
C GLU A 46 28.45 2.59 -6.53
N SER A 47 27.22 2.24 -6.92
CA SER A 47 26.01 2.85 -6.38
C SER A 47 25.73 2.36 -4.96
N GLN A 48 25.44 3.30 -4.06
CA GLN A 48 24.98 2.98 -2.72
C GLN A 48 23.45 2.99 -2.69
N VAL A 49 22.83 1.85 -2.39
CA VAL A 49 21.40 1.71 -2.24
C VAL A 49 21.04 1.40 -0.80
N PHE A 50 20.12 2.18 -0.25
CA PHE A 50 19.68 2.08 1.13
C PHE A 50 18.19 1.80 1.20
N ALA A 51 17.77 1.08 2.22
CA ALA A 51 16.35 0.95 2.52
C ALA A 51 15.79 2.28 3.02
N PHE A 52 14.60 2.64 2.55
CA PHE A 52 13.92 3.88 2.92
C PHE A 52 13.75 4.01 4.45
N GLU A 53 13.52 2.91 5.13
CA GLU A 53 13.37 2.84 6.58
C GLU A 53 14.64 3.22 7.35
N GLY A 54 15.82 3.14 6.71
CA GLY A 54 17.12 3.48 7.32
C GLY A 54 17.46 4.97 7.28
N ILE A 55 16.65 5.82 6.62
CA ILE A 55 16.91 7.25 6.52
C ILE A 55 16.58 7.94 7.85
N GLN A 56 17.52 8.73 8.36
CA GLN A 56 17.30 9.54 9.56
C GLN A 56 16.91 10.99 9.22
N ASN A 57 17.50 11.55 8.17
CA ASN A 57 17.23 12.93 7.72
C ASN A 57 17.09 12.97 6.20
N VAL A 58 16.29 13.90 5.69
CA VAL A 58 16.17 14.17 4.25
C VAL A 58 17.30 15.12 3.83
N ASP A 59 18.06 14.70 2.83
CA ASP A 59 19.21 15.43 2.27
C ASP A 59 18.96 15.67 0.77
N PRO A 60 19.25 16.85 0.21
CA PRO A 60 19.08 17.17 -1.22
C PRO A 60 19.81 16.23 -2.19
N SER A 61 20.88 15.56 -1.73
CA SER A 61 21.60 14.56 -2.55
C SER A 61 20.87 13.25 -2.72
N LEU A 62 19.72 13.06 -2.03
CA LEU A 62 19.01 11.80 -2.03
C LEU A 62 18.10 11.66 -3.26
N VAL A 63 18.15 10.48 -3.87
CA VAL A 63 17.19 10.06 -4.89
C VAL A 63 16.31 8.96 -4.31
N PHE A 64 15.02 9.23 -4.25
CA PHE A 64 14.04 8.29 -3.75
C PHE A 64 13.42 7.52 -4.92
N VAL A 65 13.40 6.20 -4.81
CA VAL A 65 12.78 5.35 -5.83
C VAL A 65 11.67 4.55 -5.18
N GLY A 66 10.45 4.64 -5.71
CA GLY A 66 9.29 3.94 -5.18
C GLY A 66 8.36 3.43 -6.27
N GLU A 67 7.73 2.30 -6.02
CA GLU A 67 6.57 1.85 -6.78
C GLU A 67 5.33 2.58 -6.23
N MET A 68 4.54 3.16 -7.14
CA MET A 68 3.26 3.76 -6.79
C MET A 68 2.21 2.66 -6.70
N GLU A 69 1.48 2.66 -5.59
CA GLU A 69 0.42 1.70 -5.30
C GLU A 69 -0.88 2.45 -4.96
N PHE A 70 -2.00 1.75 -4.92
CA PHE A 70 -3.23 2.30 -4.36
C PHE A 70 -3.13 2.40 -2.83
N ASP A 71 -3.70 3.45 -2.25
CA ASP A 71 -3.71 3.69 -0.80
C ASP A 71 -5.08 4.14 -0.33
N GLY A 72 -5.54 3.61 0.80
CA GLY A 72 -6.87 3.90 1.35
C GLY A 72 -7.04 5.32 1.89
N LEU A 73 -5.97 5.94 2.40
CA LEU A 73 -5.99 7.28 2.99
C LEU A 73 -5.67 8.36 1.96
N PHE A 74 -4.58 8.17 1.22
CA PHE A 74 -4.07 9.16 0.27
C PHE A 74 -4.65 8.99 -1.15
N GLY A 75 -5.32 7.86 -1.41
CA GLY A 75 -5.70 7.43 -2.74
C GLY A 75 -4.60 6.67 -3.45
N PHE A 76 -3.36 7.16 -3.37
CA PHE A 76 -2.16 6.56 -3.94
C PHE A 76 -1.00 6.63 -2.93
N ASP A 77 -0.25 5.54 -2.77
CA ASP A 77 1.02 5.54 -2.04
C ASP A 77 2.16 5.88 -3.00
N SER A 78 2.86 6.97 -2.71
CA SER A 78 3.92 7.56 -3.55
C SER A 78 5.14 7.88 -2.70
N VAL A 79 6.23 8.33 -3.32
CA VAL A 79 7.38 8.85 -2.56
C VAL A 79 6.96 10.00 -1.64
N ALA A 80 6.05 10.88 -2.07
CA ALA A 80 5.57 11.97 -1.24
C ALA A 80 4.85 11.48 0.03
N THR A 81 3.99 10.47 -0.09
CA THR A 81 3.27 9.88 1.06
C THR A 81 4.20 9.11 1.98
N LYS A 82 5.16 8.38 1.42
CA LYS A 82 6.20 7.65 2.19
C LYS A 82 7.07 8.61 3.00
N LEU A 83 7.46 9.75 2.41
CA LEU A 83 8.19 10.81 3.12
C LEU A 83 7.37 11.40 4.26
N LEU A 84 6.09 11.70 4.01
CA LEU A 84 5.19 12.21 5.04
C LEU A 84 5.04 11.21 6.20
N ARG A 85 4.75 9.94 5.90
CA ARG A 85 4.63 8.88 6.93
C ARG A 85 5.90 8.76 7.78
N ARG A 86 7.07 8.93 7.16
CA ARG A 86 8.35 8.76 7.84
C ARG A 86 8.76 9.96 8.68
N PHE A 87 8.59 11.17 8.17
CA PHE A 87 9.19 12.38 8.73
C PHE A 87 8.18 13.41 9.23
N GLY A 88 6.93 13.36 8.76
CA GLY A 88 5.92 14.38 9.02
C GLY A 88 4.94 14.00 10.11
N LYS A 89 5.39 13.76 11.35
CA LYS A 89 4.52 13.28 12.46
C LYS A 89 3.26 14.12 12.66
N ASP A 90 3.40 15.45 12.75
CA ASP A 90 2.28 16.35 12.98
C ASP A 90 1.43 16.53 11.72
N GLN A 91 2.09 16.56 10.56
CA GLN A 91 1.41 16.61 9.26
C GLN A 91 0.68 15.29 8.94
N MET A 92 1.16 14.14 9.44
CA MET A 92 0.42 12.88 9.34
C MET A 92 -0.90 12.91 10.12
N LEU A 93 -0.92 13.55 11.31
CA LEU A 93 -2.19 13.77 12.02
C LEU A 93 -3.14 14.61 11.18
N SER A 94 -2.64 15.72 10.62
CA SER A 94 -3.45 16.60 9.74
C SER A 94 -3.94 15.85 8.48
N ALA A 95 -3.11 15.00 7.87
CA ALA A 95 -3.52 14.17 6.74
C ALA A 95 -4.61 13.17 7.12
N TYR A 96 -4.49 12.53 8.28
CA TYR A 96 -5.50 11.62 8.81
C TYR A 96 -6.83 12.34 9.11
N GLU A 97 -6.80 13.54 9.68
CA GLU A 97 -7.99 14.36 9.96
C GLU A 97 -8.69 14.84 8.67
N LYS A 98 -7.93 15.07 7.60
CA LYS A 98 -8.44 15.46 6.28
C LYS A 98 -8.95 14.29 5.43
N ARG A 99 -8.94 13.06 5.95
CA ARG A 99 -9.48 11.89 5.26
C ARG A 99 -10.91 12.10 4.81
N HIS A 100 -11.30 11.45 3.74
CA HIS A 100 -12.66 11.47 3.25
C HIS A 100 -13.51 10.36 3.89
N GLY A 101 -14.11 10.66 5.05
CA GLY A 101 -14.92 9.69 5.79
C GLY A 101 -14.09 8.62 6.52
N SER A 102 -14.73 7.50 6.84
CA SER A 102 -14.13 6.38 7.60
C SER A 102 -13.95 5.12 6.75
N LEU A 103 -14.18 5.19 5.44
CA LEU A 103 -13.93 4.10 4.49
C LEU A 103 -12.69 4.40 3.67
N PRO A 104 -11.96 3.38 3.21
CA PRO A 104 -10.81 3.59 2.33
C PRO A 104 -11.27 4.15 0.97
N ASN A 105 -10.46 5.03 0.40
CA ASN A 105 -10.71 5.69 -0.90
C ASN A 105 -9.56 5.50 -1.88
N PRO A 106 -9.10 4.27 -2.16
CA PRO A 106 -8.00 4.03 -3.06
C PRO A 106 -8.32 4.50 -4.48
N GLY A 107 -7.31 5.02 -5.18
CA GLY A 107 -7.44 5.49 -6.55
C GLY A 107 -8.17 6.84 -6.71
N LYS A 108 -8.46 7.54 -5.61
CA LYS A 108 -9.08 8.87 -5.65
C LYS A 108 -8.14 9.90 -5.04
N GLU A 109 -7.98 11.04 -5.70
CA GLU A 109 -7.28 12.15 -5.08
C GLU A 109 -8.01 12.61 -3.82
N THR A 110 -7.26 12.78 -2.73
CA THR A 110 -7.80 13.13 -1.41
C THR A 110 -7.12 14.39 -0.88
N LYS A 111 -7.78 15.09 0.04
CA LYS A 111 -7.16 16.22 0.76
C LYS A 111 -5.95 15.77 1.60
N SER A 112 -5.89 14.51 1.98
CA SER A 112 -4.72 13.92 2.64
C SER A 112 -3.50 13.91 1.71
N MET A 113 -3.70 13.64 0.42
CA MET A 113 -2.64 13.70 -0.59
C MET A 113 -2.07 15.13 -0.74
N ASP A 114 -2.91 16.16 -0.63
CA ASP A 114 -2.44 17.55 -0.70
C ASP A 114 -1.48 17.88 0.45
N ILE A 115 -1.70 17.30 1.63
CA ILE A 115 -0.76 17.42 2.76
C ILE A 115 0.58 16.75 2.43
N ALA A 116 0.57 15.56 1.82
CA ALA A 116 1.81 14.89 1.41
C ALA A 116 2.58 15.66 0.34
N LYS A 117 1.88 16.22 -0.66
CA LYS A 117 2.47 17.12 -1.67
C LYS A 117 3.13 18.33 -1.01
N SER A 118 2.39 19.02 -0.14
CA SER A 118 2.88 20.21 0.56
C SER A 118 4.09 19.89 1.45
N PHE A 119 4.08 18.77 2.14
CA PHE A 119 5.21 18.30 2.94
C PHE A 119 6.43 18.03 2.09
N SER A 120 6.29 17.31 0.97
CA SER A 120 7.41 17.03 0.07
C SER A 120 8.02 18.27 -0.54
N ASN A 121 7.22 19.35 -0.76
CA ASN A 121 7.70 20.63 -1.30
C ASN A 121 8.66 21.39 -0.36
N SER A 122 8.76 20.99 0.92
CA SER A 122 9.74 21.57 1.83
C SER A 122 11.17 21.03 1.65
N PHE A 123 11.37 20.06 0.72
CA PHE A 123 12.66 19.43 0.48
C PHE A 123 13.08 19.58 -0.99
N GLU A 124 14.35 19.87 -1.23
CA GLU A 124 14.95 19.85 -2.58
C GLU A 124 15.46 18.43 -2.89
N ILE A 125 14.57 17.53 -3.25
CA ILE A 125 14.89 16.12 -3.50
C ILE A 125 14.39 15.65 -4.86
N SER A 126 14.96 14.57 -5.35
CA SER A 126 14.53 13.90 -6.57
C SER A 126 13.87 12.58 -6.28
N ALA A 127 12.83 12.24 -7.02
CA ALA A 127 12.14 10.96 -6.94
C ALA A 127 12.05 10.30 -8.32
N ILE A 128 11.97 8.99 -8.28
CA ILE A 128 11.60 8.12 -9.40
C ILE A 128 10.39 7.34 -8.95
N GLU A 129 9.24 7.65 -9.53
CA GLU A 129 8.00 6.91 -9.30
C GLU A 129 7.79 5.91 -10.43
N ILE A 130 7.54 4.67 -10.05
CA ILE A 130 7.35 3.54 -10.97
C ILE A 130 5.93 3.05 -10.84
N VAL A 131 5.25 2.88 -11.95
CA VAL A 131 3.98 2.14 -12.02
C VAL A 131 4.26 0.78 -12.62
N ALA A 132 4.17 -0.28 -11.81
CA ALA A 132 4.45 -1.64 -12.22
C ALA A 132 3.17 -2.43 -12.50
N HIS A 133 3.31 -3.37 -13.42
CA HIS A 133 2.29 -4.34 -13.80
C HIS A 133 2.88 -5.74 -13.80
N SER A 134 2.06 -6.78 -13.80
CA SER A 134 2.53 -8.17 -13.82
C SER A 134 3.48 -8.52 -14.99
N LYS A 135 3.48 -7.70 -16.06
CA LYS A 135 4.32 -7.87 -17.26
C LYS A 135 5.50 -6.90 -17.35
N GLY A 136 5.69 -6.01 -16.38
CA GLY A 136 6.77 -5.03 -16.37
C GLY A 136 6.36 -3.64 -15.90
N ILE A 137 7.11 -2.61 -16.27
CA ILE A 137 6.79 -1.22 -15.97
C ILE A 137 5.80 -0.68 -17.01
N SER A 138 4.71 -0.07 -16.53
CA SER A 138 3.71 0.58 -17.36
C SER A 138 4.01 2.07 -17.52
N ASP A 139 4.49 2.71 -16.47
CA ASP A 139 4.83 4.13 -16.49
C ASP A 139 5.96 4.44 -15.51
N LEU A 140 6.61 5.58 -15.73
CA LEU A 140 7.71 6.02 -14.90
C LEU A 140 7.88 7.54 -15.02
N ALA A 141 7.93 8.22 -13.88
CA ALA A 141 8.23 9.63 -13.80
C ALA A 141 9.47 9.91 -12.95
N VAL A 142 10.25 10.90 -13.39
CA VAL A 142 11.45 11.38 -12.70
C VAL A 142 11.30 12.87 -12.43
N GLY A 143 11.52 13.30 -11.20
CA GLY A 143 11.43 14.70 -10.82
C GLY A 143 11.27 14.88 -9.31
N HIS A 144 10.74 16.02 -8.93
CA HIS A 144 10.35 16.25 -7.55
C HIS A 144 9.16 15.34 -7.17
N PRO A 145 9.06 14.80 -5.92
CA PRO A 145 7.98 13.88 -5.53
C PRO A 145 6.56 14.39 -5.79
N SER A 146 6.33 15.71 -5.68
CA SER A 146 5.02 16.30 -6.00
C SER A 146 4.70 16.30 -7.51
N ALA A 147 5.70 16.32 -8.38
CA ALA A 147 5.54 16.30 -9.83
C ALA A 147 5.40 14.89 -10.40
N THR A 148 6.01 13.88 -9.74
CA THR A 148 5.95 12.48 -10.18
C THR A 148 4.57 11.83 -9.98
N LEU A 149 3.69 12.47 -9.22
CA LEU A 149 2.29 12.03 -9.02
C LEU A 149 1.46 11.98 -10.32
N SER A 150 1.95 12.56 -11.42
CA SER A 150 1.31 12.41 -12.74
C SER A 150 1.12 10.94 -13.17
N THR A 151 1.98 10.03 -12.68
CA THR A 151 1.87 8.58 -12.92
C THR A 151 0.64 7.94 -12.28
N SER A 152 -0.03 8.62 -11.35
CA SER A 152 -1.29 8.14 -10.75
C SER A 152 -2.40 7.90 -11.78
N LYS A 153 -2.37 8.64 -12.90
CA LYS A 153 -3.31 8.44 -14.01
C LYS A 153 -3.14 7.04 -14.63
N THR A 154 -1.89 6.63 -14.88
CA THR A 154 -1.59 5.30 -15.43
C THR A 154 -1.97 4.20 -14.44
N LEU A 155 -1.72 4.40 -13.14
CA LEU A 155 -2.18 3.45 -12.13
C LEU A 155 -3.72 3.37 -12.10
N GLY A 156 -4.41 4.49 -12.29
CA GLY A 156 -5.88 4.54 -12.38
C GLY A 156 -6.47 3.68 -13.51
N GLU A 157 -5.72 3.43 -14.60
CA GLU A 157 -6.13 2.54 -15.68
C GLU A 157 -6.24 1.06 -15.25
N PHE A 158 -5.65 0.69 -14.12
CA PHE A 158 -5.79 -0.65 -13.52
C PHE A 158 -7.08 -0.80 -12.70
N SER A 159 -7.90 0.23 -12.63
CA SER A 159 -9.25 0.16 -12.08
C SER A 159 -10.16 -0.65 -13.01
N LYS A 160 -10.94 -1.55 -12.42
CA LYS A 160 -11.95 -2.33 -13.13
C LYS A 160 -13.30 -2.22 -12.45
N THR A 161 -14.30 -1.95 -13.24
CA THR A 161 -15.70 -1.96 -12.79
C THR A 161 -16.25 -3.36 -12.91
N ILE A 162 -16.78 -3.91 -11.82
CA ILE A 162 -17.35 -5.25 -11.78
C ILE A 162 -18.66 -5.26 -10.98
N GLU A 163 -19.50 -6.27 -11.21
CA GLU A 163 -20.64 -6.52 -10.35
C GLU A 163 -20.19 -6.86 -8.92
N LYS A 164 -20.98 -6.44 -7.95
CA LYS A 164 -20.73 -6.81 -6.55
C LYS A 164 -20.91 -8.32 -6.32
N HIS A 165 -19.94 -8.92 -5.68
CA HIS A 165 -19.90 -10.34 -5.35
C HIS A 165 -20.23 -10.59 -3.88
N ARG A 166 -20.86 -11.74 -3.60
CA ARG A 166 -21.12 -12.17 -2.22
C ARG A 166 -19.90 -12.74 -1.55
N THR A 167 -19.03 -13.39 -2.31
CA THR A 167 -17.76 -13.96 -1.82
C THR A 167 -16.62 -13.57 -2.75
N LEU A 168 -15.57 -13.00 -2.17
CA LEU A 168 -14.38 -12.60 -2.89
C LEU A 168 -13.14 -13.19 -2.20
N LEU A 169 -12.38 -14.01 -2.92
CA LEU A 169 -11.05 -14.46 -2.52
C LEU A 169 -10.03 -13.50 -3.10
N ILE A 170 -9.23 -12.87 -2.25
CA ILE A 170 -8.28 -11.83 -2.63
C ILE A 170 -6.87 -12.29 -2.27
N SER A 171 -6.07 -12.63 -3.26
CA SER A 171 -4.64 -12.85 -3.05
C SER A 171 -3.94 -11.50 -2.93
N THR A 172 -3.06 -11.38 -1.94
CA THR A 172 -2.23 -10.18 -1.72
C THR A 172 -1.02 -10.13 -2.66
N GLY A 173 -0.90 -11.13 -3.57
CA GLY A 173 0.23 -11.25 -4.48
C GLY A 173 1.48 -11.87 -3.83
N LYS A 174 2.61 -11.76 -4.52
CA LYS A 174 3.90 -12.33 -4.07
C LYS A 174 4.88 -11.26 -3.56
N ASN A 175 4.44 -10.02 -3.48
CA ASN A 175 5.28 -8.86 -3.14
C ASN A 175 5.25 -8.59 -1.63
N ALA A 176 5.78 -7.43 -1.21
CA ALA A 176 5.71 -6.96 0.16
C ALA A 176 4.27 -6.83 0.70
N SER A 177 3.28 -6.72 -0.17
CA SER A 177 1.86 -6.76 0.20
C SER A 177 1.46 -8.05 0.94
N ASN A 178 2.29 -9.09 0.85
CA ASN A 178 2.13 -10.37 1.53
C ASN A 178 2.91 -10.48 2.86
N ASP A 179 3.77 -9.50 3.17
CA ASP A 179 4.71 -9.60 4.30
C ASP A 179 4.05 -9.37 5.66
N THR A 180 3.12 -8.41 5.75
CA THR A 180 2.44 -8.05 7.02
C THR A 180 0.93 -7.97 6.83
N LEU A 181 0.19 -8.06 7.94
CA LEU A 181 -1.26 -7.89 7.92
C LEU A 181 -1.67 -6.51 7.38
N ALA A 182 -1.03 -5.43 7.88
CA ALA A 182 -1.33 -4.07 7.43
C ALA A 182 -1.19 -3.91 5.90
N ARG A 183 -0.10 -4.44 5.33
CA ARG A 183 0.09 -4.43 3.87
C ARG A 183 -0.92 -5.32 3.14
N SER A 184 -1.28 -6.46 3.72
CA SER A 184 -2.31 -7.34 3.14
C SER A 184 -3.69 -6.68 3.11
N LEU A 185 -4.00 -5.85 4.12
CA LEU A 185 -5.25 -5.09 4.17
C LEU A 185 -5.39 -4.11 2.99
N ASN A 186 -4.31 -3.57 2.42
CA ASN A 186 -4.39 -2.73 1.21
C ASN A 186 -5.08 -3.46 0.04
N SER A 187 -4.87 -4.77 -0.10
CA SER A 187 -5.59 -5.57 -1.11
C SER A 187 -7.09 -5.64 -0.83
N LEU A 188 -7.50 -5.63 0.43
CA LEU A 188 -8.92 -5.53 0.81
C LEU A 188 -9.47 -4.13 0.51
N TRP A 189 -8.70 -3.07 0.83
CA TRP A 189 -9.12 -1.69 0.53
C TRP A 189 -9.34 -1.49 -0.96
N ASN A 190 -8.49 -2.06 -1.80
CA ASN A 190 -8.62 -1.97 -3.26
C ASN A 190 -9.83 -2.74 -3.81
N CYS A 191 -10.33 -3.74 -3.10
CA CYS A 191 -11.37 -4.63 -3.58
C CYS A 191 -12.71 -4.49 -2.83
N HIS A 192 -12.77 -3.77 -1.70
CA HIS A 192 -13.95 -3.76 -0.82
C HIS A 192 -15.23 -3.30 -1.51
N ALA A 193 -15.12 -2.35 -2.43
CA ALA A 193 -16.27 -1.79 -3.14
C ALA A 193 -16.99 -2.81 -4.05
N ALA A 194 -16.30 -3.89 -4.42
CA ALA A 194 -16.82 -5.00 -5.23
C ALA A 194 -17.52 -6.10 -4.40
N ILE A 195 -17.64 -5.92 -3.07
CA ILE A 195 -18.26 -6.88 -2.17
C ILE A 195 -19.65 -6.37 -1.81
N ARG A 196 -20.64 -7.27 -1.82
CA ARG A 196 -22.02 -6.96 -1.38
C ARG A 196 -22.05 -6.76 0.13
N ASP A 197 -23.00 -5.99 0.60
CA ASP A 197 -23.34 -5.97 2.02
C ASP A 197 -23.71 -7.40 2.48
N ASP A 198 -23.36 -7.78 3.70
CA ASP A 198 -23.38 -9.14 4.23
C ASP A 198 -22.53 -10.16 3.46
N GLY A 199 -21.64 -9.69 2.60
CA GLY A 199 -20.68 -10.51 1.87
C GLY A 199 -19.50 -10.96 2.72
N LEU A 200 -18.64 -11.77 2.09
CA LEU A 200 -17.42 -12.33 2.70
C LEU A 200 -16.21 -12.02 1.83
N ALA A 201 -15.26 -11.29 2.39
CA ALA A 201 -13.92 -11.11 1.84
C ALA A 201 -12.96 -12.08 2.49
N ILE A 202 -12.18 -12.81 1.73
CA ILE A 202 -11.15 -13.71 2.26
C ILE A 202 -9.80 -13.30 1.67
N LEU A 203 -8.90 -12.82 2.53
CA LEU A 203 -7.53 -12.49 2.16
C LEU A 203 -6.66 -13.76 2.19
N LEU A 204 -5.85 -13.93 1.16
CA LEU A 204 -4.81 -14.94 1.08
C LEU A 204 -3.47 -14.23 1.23
N GLY A 205 -2.99 -14.11 2.49
CA GLY A 205 -1.78 -13.36 2.82
C GLY A 205 -0.97 -14.07 3.91
N GLU A 206 0.28 -14.42 3.62
CA GLU A 206 1.13 -15.13 4.58
C GLU A 206 1.40 -14.34 5.85
N CYS A 207 1.66 -13.03 5.74
CA CYS A 207 1.94 -12.10 6.84
C CYS A 207 3.10 -12.56 7.74
N LYS A 208 4.18 -13.12 7.15
CA LYS A 208 5.34 -13.68 7.88
C LYS A 208 6.05 -12.66 8.78
N ALA A 209 6.02 -11.38 8.41
CA ALA A 209 6.63 -10.30 9.19
C ALA A 209 5.68 -9.71 10.26
N GLY A 210 4.53 -10.36 10.51
CA GLY A 210 3.62 -10.00 11.61
C GLY A 210 2.55 -8.98 11.23
N ILE A 211 2.15 -8.17 12.21
CA ILE A 211 1.02 -7.22 12.08
C ILE A 211 1.37 -6.05 11.17
N GLY A 212 2.56 -5.47 11.29
CA GLY A 212 3.03 -4.36 10.45
C GLY A 212 2.37 -3.00 10.70
N SER A 213 1.58 -2.85 11.76
CA SER A 213 0.92 -1.61 12.17
C SER A 213 0.96 -1.45 13.68
N GLU A 214 1.43 -0.29 14.14
CA GLU A 214 1.47 0.03 15.56
C GLU A 214 0.07 0.22 16.14
N ALA A 215 -0.84 0.85 15.40
CA ALA A 215 -2.22 1.07 15.84
C ALA A 215 -2.97 -0.26 16.03
N ILE A 216 -2.86 -1.17 15.07
CA ILE A 216 -3.46 -2.51 15.16
C ILE A 216 -2.87 -3.28 16.35
N ARG A 217 -1.54 -3.21 16.57
CA ARG A 217 -0.89 -3.84 17.70
C ARG A 217 -1.42 -3.30 19.03
N GLN A 218 -1.49 -1.99 19.18
CA GLN A 218 -2.03 -1.35 20.40
C GLN A 218 -3.51 -1.71 20.64
N TYR A 219 -4.29 -1.86 19.58
CA TYR A 219 -5.67 -2.31 19.68
C TYR A 219 -5.76 -3.75 20.19
N ILE A 220 -5.00 -4.66 19.65
CA ILE A 220 -4.93 -6.06 20.09
C ILE A 220 -4.52 -6.17 21.56
N GLU A 221 -3.59 -5.32 22.00
CA GLU A 221 -3.12 -5.22 23.38
C GLU A 221 -4.09 -4.47 24.32
N GLY A 222 -5.20 -3.93 23.82
CA GLY A 222 -6.18 -3.17 24.61
C GLY A 222 -5.73 -1.75 24.99
N ARG A 223 -4.67 -1.22 24.37
CA ARG A 223 -4.15 0.13 24.61
C ARG A 223 -4.75 1.20 23.69
N MET A 224 -5.44 0.79 22.64
CA MET A 224 -6.17 1.66 21.71
C MET A 224 -7.60 1.18 21.56
N SER A 225 -8.54 2.10 21.36
CA SER A 225 -9.93 1.79 21.03
C SER A 225 -10.35 2.47 19.74
N VAL A 226 -11.39 1.92 19.08
CA VAL A 226 -11.91 2.46 17.82
C VAL A 226 -12.47 3.88 17.98
N GLU A 227 -13.06 4.19 19.13
CA GLU A 227 -13.63 5.52 19.40
C GLU A 227 -12.56 6.61 19.36
N ARG A 228 -11.33 6.30 19.81
CA ARG A 228 -10.20 7.24 19.76
C ARG A 228 -9.71 7.54 18.35
N LEU A 229 -10.06 6.70 17.36
CA LEU A 229 -9.67 6.91 15.98
C LEU A 229 -10.43 8.04 15.29
N GLN A 230 -11.59 8.44 15.81
CA GLN A 230 -12.38 9.51 15.20
C GLN A 230 -11.72 10.88 15.40
N ASN A 231 -11.21 11.15 16.60
CA ASN A 231 -10.57 12.42 16.96
C ASN A 231 -9.30 12.14 17.78
N PRO A 232 -8.22 11.69 17.16
CA PRO A 232 -7.00 11.34 17.88
C PRO A 232 -6.19 12.57 18.27
N ALA A 233 -5.59 12.54 19.46
CA ALA A 233 -4.67 13.60 19.90
C ALA A 233 -3.29 13.52 19.21
N LYS A 234 -2.94 12.37 18.65
CA LYS A 234 -1.69 12.13 17.89
C LYS A 234 -1.90 11.02 16.87
N TYR A 235 -1.16 11.08 15.78
CA TYR A 235 -1.13 9.99 14.83
C TYR A 235 -0.31 8.81 15.36
N VAL A 236 -0.83 7.61 15.15
CA VAL A 236 -0.14 6.33 15.38
C VAL A 236 -0.19 5.55 14.07
N ASP A 237 0.93 5.01 13.64
CA ASP A 237 1.07 4.34 12.36
C ASP A 237 0.02 3.23 12.15
N GLY A 238 -0.69 3.31 11.02
CA GLY A 238 -1.76 2.41 10.63
C GLY A 238 -3.11 2.64 11.34
N MET A 239 -3.34 3.82 11.94
CA MET A 239 -4.65 4.19 12.49
C MET A 239 -5.77 4.13 11.45
N GLU A 240 -5.48 4.53 10.22
CA GLU A 240 -6.41 4.45 9.10
C GLU A 240 -6.83 3.02 8.80
N ASP A 241 -5.90 2.07 8.83
CA ASP A 241 -6.21 0.66 8.59
C ASP A 241 -7.15 0.09 9.65
N LEU A 242 -6.91 0.43 10.92
CA LEU A 242 -7.78 0.01 12.01
C LEU A 242 -9.17 0.66 11.90
N LEU A 243 -9.25 1.94 11.55
CA LEU A 243 -10.51 2.63 11.30
C LEU A 243 -11.28 2.00 10.15
N PHE A 244 -10.61 1.81 9.00
CA PHE A 244 -11.21 1.20 7.81
C PHE A 244 -11.69 -0.22 8.09
N LEU A 245 -10.90 -1.01 8.81
CA LEU A 245 -11.27 -2.37 9.21
C LEU A 245 -12.57 -2.36 10.04
N SER A 246 -12.64 -1.51 11.06
CA SER A 246 -13.81 -1.41 11.93
C SER A 246 -15.07 -0.97 11.19
N GLU A 247 -14.94 -0.09 10.21
CA GLU A 247 -16.09 0.39 9.44
C GLU A 247 -16.55 -0.62 8.37
N ILE A 248 -15.60 -1.29 7.73
CA ILE A 248 -15.93 -2.32 6.72
C ILE A 248 -16.59 -3.54 7.37
N GLN A 249 -16.15 -3.94 8.55
CA GLN A 249 -16.72 -5.08 9.28
C GLN A 249 -18.19 -4.88 9.69
N LYS A 250 -18.68 -3.66 9.72
CA LYS A 250 -20.12 -3.38 9.88
C LYS A 250 -20.95 -3.83 8.68
N LYS A 251 -20.32 -4.04 7.52
CA LYS A 251 -20.99 -4.37 6.26
C LYS A 251 -20.65 -5.76 5.75
N ILE A 252 -19.42 -6.23 5.94
CA ILE A 252 -18.94 -7.50 5.43
C ILE A 252 -18.21 -8.31 6.48
N LYS A 253 -18.16 -9.62 6.29
CA LYS A 253 -17.31 -10.52 7.06
C LYS A 253 -15.95 -10.62 6.42
N ILE A 254 -14.91 -10.76 7.25
CA ILE A 254 -13.53 -10.86 6.78
C ILE A 254 -12.93 -12.17 7.26
N GLY A 255 -12.31 -12.89 6.34
CA GLY A 255 -11.50 -14.07 6.59
C GLY A 255 -10.06 -13.84 6.16
N LEU A 256 -9.14 -14.60 6.72
CA LEU A 256 -7.72 -14.57 6.41
C LEU A 256 -7.14 -15.98 6.38
N VAL A 257 -6.37 -16.29 5.36
CA VAL A 257 -5.47 -17.45 5.32
C VAL A 257 -4.06 -16.92 5.56
N SER A 258 -3.45 -17.27 6.70
CA SER A 258 -2.18 -16.68 7.12
C SER A 258 -1.44 -17.58 8.09
N VAL A 259 -0.14 -17.31 8.29
CA VAL A 259 0.68 -17.94 9.36
C VAL A 259 0.63 -17.15 10.68
N LEU A 260 -0.16 -16.09 10.76
CA LEU A 260 -0.32 -15.31 11.99
C LEU A 260 -0.96 -16.13 13.10
N PRO A 261 -0.54 -15.95 14.36
CA PRO A 261 -1.20 -16.59 15.50
C PRO A 261 -2.67 -16.19 15.64
N GLU A 262 -3.53 -17.18 15.88
CA GLU A 262 -4.99 -17.00 15.98
C GLU A 262 -5.41 -15.92 17.00
N PHE A 263 -4.70 -15.80 18.11
CA PHE A 263 -5.05 -14.86 19.17
C PHE A 263 -4.98 -13.38 18.71
N TYR A 264 -4.08 -13.05 17.76
CA TYR A 264 -4.04 -11.70 17.16
C TYR A 264 -5.27 -11.46 16.29
N ILE A 265 -5.57 -12.42 15.46
CA ILE A 265 -6.61 -12.31 14.43
C ILE A 265 -8.00 -12.31 15.04
N LYS A 266 -8.23 -13.11 16.08
CA LYS A 266 -9.48 -13.15 16.82
C LYS A 266 -9.84 -11.80 17.47
N LYS A 267 -8.85 -11.03 17.94
CA LYS A 267 -9.06 -9.69 18.52
C LYS A 267 -9.52 -8.67 17.48
N LEU A 268 -9.22 -8.92 16.22
CA LEU A 268 -9.62 -8.06 15.09
C LEU A 268 -10.96 -8.46 14.48
N ASP A 269 -11.67 -9.45 15.06
CA ASP A 269 -12.89 -10.02 14.50
C ASP A 269 -12.72 -10.51 13.05
N ILE A 270 -11.55 -11.06 12.75
CA ILE A 270 -11.22 -11.70 11.48
C ILE A 270 -11.21 -13.22 11.68
N LYS A 271 -11.87 -13.95 10.79
CA LYS A 271 -11.83 -15.43 10.84
C LYS A 271 -10.55 -15.94 10.21
N LEU A 272 -9.69 -16.59 11.01
CA LEU A 272 -8.52 -17.28 10.49
C LEU A 272 -8.91 -18.64 9.91
N PHE A 273 -8.26 -19.02 8.81
CA PHE A 273 -8.36 -20.33 8.16
C PHE A 273 -6.97 -20.94 8.01
N ASP A 274 -6.86 -22.24 8.19
CA ASP A 274 -5.59 -22.98 8.04
C ASP A 274 -5.17 -23.10 6.57
N GLY A 275 -6.11 -22.91 5.62
CA GLY A 275 -5.80 -22.94 4.21
C GLY A 275 -7.02 -22.82 3.31
N VAL A 276 -6.75 -22.89 2.00
CA VAL A 276 -7.78 -22.70 0.97
C VAL A 276 -8.88 -23.78 1.05
N LYS A 277 -8.53 -25.02 1.42
CA LYS A 277 -9.52 -26.12 1.54
C LYS A 277 -10.56 -25.78 2.62
N GLU A 278 -10.12 -25.45 3.82
CA GLU A 278 -11.03 -25.08 4.93
C GLU A 278 -11.86 -23.84 4.55
N THR A 279 -11.23 -22.88 3.89
CA THR A 279 -11.91 -21.68 3.37
C THR A 279 -13.08 -22.03 2.45
N LEU A 280 -12.86 -22.93 1.48
CA LEU A 280 -13.91 -23.34 0.53
C LEU A 280 -15.01 -24.13 1.24
N GLU A 281 -14.67 -25.04 2.15
CA GLU A 281 -15.64 -25.78 2.97
C GLU A 281 -16.51 -24.83 3.80
N TYR A 282 -15.89 -23.81 4.40
CA TYR A 282 -16.61 -22.78 5.14
C TYR A 282 -17.59 -22.01 4.26
N VAL A 283 -17.15 -21.55 3.06
CA VAL A 283 -18.01 -20.83 2.12
C VAL A 283 -19.18 -21.68 1.68
N LEU A 284 -18.94 -22.93 1.28
CA LEU A 284 -19.99 -23.86 0.84
C LEU A 284 -21.01 -24.13 1.94
N LYS A 285 -20.56 -24.29 3.18
CA LYS A 285 -21.43 -24.53 4.34
C LYS A 285 -22.30 -23.33 4.69
N HIS A 286 -21.77 -22.11 4.64
CA HIS A 286 -22.45 -20.90 5.14
C HIS A 286 -23.18 -20.12 4.06
N GLN A 287 -22.79 -20.27 2.80
CA GLN A 287 -23.35 -19.53 1.69
C GLN A 287 -24.06 -20.39 0.65
N GLY A 288 -23.96 -21.72 0.80
CA GLY A 288 -24.60 -22.72 -0.04
C GLY A 288 -23.73 -23.24 -1.18
N ALA A 289 -24.00 -24.47 -1.60
CA ALA A 289 -23.20 -25.21 -2.59
C ALA A 289 -23.20 -24.60 -4.00
N ARG A 290 -24.16 -23.72 -4.33
CA ARG A 290 -24.26 -23.06 -5.64
C ARG A 290 -23.69 -21.64 -5.64
N GLN A 291 -23.00 -21.23 -4.56
CA GLN A 291 -22.42 -19.90 -4.44
C GLN A 291 -21.31 -19.67 -5.45
N LYS A 292 -21.39 -18.56 -6.19
CA LYS A 292 -20.28 -18.09 -7.02
C LYS A 292 -19.21 -17.46 -6.13
N ILE A 293 -17.97 -17.91 -6.27
CA ILE A 293 -16.79 -17.36 -5.63
C ILE A 293 -15.99 -16.64 -6.72
N SER A 294 -15.73 -15.37 -6.52
CA SER A 294 -14.84 -14.62 -7.41
C SER A 294 -13.43 -14.57 -6.82
N ILE A 295 -12.41 -14.66 -7.66
CA ILE A 295 -11.01 -14.71 -7.27
C ILE A 295 -10.29 -13.51 -7.86
N VAL A 296 -9.60 -12.76 -7.02
CA VAL A 296 -8.68 -11.68 -7.38
C VAL A 296 -7.24 -12.19 -7.19
N PRO A 297 -6.50 -12.43 -8.28
CA PRO A 297 -5.16 -13.04 -8.20
C PRO A 297 -4.10 -12.14 -7.56
N ASP A 298 -4.26 -10.81 -7.67
CA ASP A 298 -3.32 -9.81 -7.14
C ASP A 298 -4.11 -8.55 -6.76
N GLY A 299 -4.62 -8.53 -5.53
CA GLY A 299 -5.41 -7.43 -4.99
C GLY A 299 -4.60 -6.17 -4.71
N ALA A 300 -3.28 -6.29 -4.59
CA ALA A 300 -2.42 -5.13 -4.36
C ALA A 300 -2.30 -4.23 -5.61
N ARG A 301 -2.44 -4.81 -6.81
CA ARG A 301 -2.22 -4.11 -8.09
C ARG A 301 -3.48 -3.86 -8.90
N ILE A 302 -4.64 -4.10 -8.35
CA ILE A 302 -5.92 -3.86 -9.04
C ILE A 302 -6.86 -3.07 -8.13
N LEU A 303 -7.58 -2.13 -8.70
CA LEU A 303 -8.66 -1.44 -8.02
C LEU A 303 -10.00 -1.95 -8.59
N LEU A 304 -10.86 -2.47 -7.71
CA LEU A 304 -12.19 -2.92 -8.09
C LEU A 304 -13.25 -1.93 -7.62
N GLY A 305 -14.00 -1.38 -8.57
CA GLY A 305 -15.14 -0.52 -8.31
C GLY A 305 -16.48 -1.19 -8.62
N PRO A 306 -17.59 -0.74 -8.04
CA PRO A 306 -18.93 -1.18 -8.46
C PRO A 306 -19.28 -0.58 -9.82
N ASN A 307 -20.14 -1.30 -10.56
CA ASN A 307 -20.81 -0.75 -11.76
C ASN A 307 -21.75 0.37 -11.35
#